data_076554d5a6a52eb3b1b47e80969fb2f8
#
_entry.id   076554d5a6a52eb3b1b47e80969fb2f8
#
_cell.length_a   1.000
_cell.length_b   1.000
_cell.length_c   1.000
_cell.angle_alpha   90.00
_cell.angle_beta   90.00
_cell.angle_gamma   90.00
#
_symmetry.space_group_name_H-M   'P 1'
#
loop_
_entity.id
_entity.type
_entity.pdbx_description
1 polymer ?
#
loop_
_entity_poly.entity_id
_entity_poly.type
_entity_poly.pdbx_seq_one_letter_code
_entity_poly.pdbx_strand_id
1 'polypeptide(L)'
;MSWDVKRPSARELLAEAAADGADLETVARGVLARLAELTGLSSTYLAETRLTMDEQYIVFSCNRSNFFHIPEDVTLPWSEGVCRFVVEGGPNYTSEAQKQFPKSSVARLLQIRTFVSYPVFTAEGRFFGTLCGASKEQVEIQHEILELMRECALLIGQRLKPDVGAQSESA
;
A
#
# COMPACT_ATOMS: atom_id res chain seq x y z
N MET A 1 -9.48 32.53 5.54
CA MET A 1 -10.62 31.64 5.49
C MET A 1 -10.11 30.22 5.47
N SER A 2 -10.16 29.59 6.62
CA SER A 2 -9.70 28.22 6.71
C SER A 2 -10.84 27.31 6.30
N TRP A 3 -10.69 26.71 5.17
CA TRP A 3 -11.53 25.60 4.80
C TRP A 3 -11.00 24.39 5.58
N ASP A 4 -11.40 24.31 6.83
CA ASP A 4 -11.12 23.13 7.62
C ASP A 4 -11.98 21.98 7.12
N VAL A 5 -11.61 21.46 5.97
CA VAL A 5 -12.06 20.13 5.61
C VAL A 5 -11.34 19.20 6.56
N LYS A 6 -12.01 18.82 7.62
CA LYS A 6 -11.47 17.88 8.59
C LYS A 6 -11.16 16.58 7.87
N ARG A 7 -9.88 16.26 7.80
CA ARG A 7 -9.45 15.02 7.18
C ARG A 7 -9.91 13.86 8.04
N PRO A 8 -10.40 12.77 7.42
CA PRO A 8 -10.81 11.61 8.20
C PRO A 8 -9.60 10.98 8.88
N SER A 9 -9.81 10.39 10.06
CA SER A 9 -8.81 9.55 10.68
C SER A 9 -8.79 8.18 10.01
N ALA A 10 -7.74 7.40 10.26
CA ALA A 10 -7.69 6.04 9.75
C ALA A 10 -8.84 5.19 10.28
N ARG A 11 -9.20 5.38 11.56
CA ARG A 11 -10.35 4.66 12.15
C ARG A 11 -11.65 5.01 11.46
N GLU A 12 -11.84 6.29 11.11
CA GLU A 12 -13.04 6.73 10.38
C GLU A 12 -13.09 6.11 8.98
N LEU A 13 -11.95 6.04 8.27
CA LEU A 13 -11.89 5.42 6.95
C LEU A 13 -12.23 3.92 7.02
N LEU A 14 -11.68 3.22 7.98
CA LEU A 14 -11.97 1.79 8.13
C LEU A 14 -13.43 1.56 8.56
N ALA A 15 -13.95 2.38 9.47
CA ALA A 15 -15.33 2.30 9.91
C ALA A 15 -16.30 2.58 8.75
N GLU A 16 -16.01 3.58 7.94
CA GLU A 16 -16.81 3.92 6.77
C GLU A 16 -16.84 2.75 5.77
N ALA A 17 -15.66 2.13 5.53
CA ALA A 17 -15.54 0.99 4.63
C ALA A 17 -16.19 -0.28 5.20
N ALA A 18 -16.29 -0.40 6.52
CA ALA A 18 -16.84 -1.56 7.21
C ALA A 18 -18.31 -1.37 7.64
N ALA A 19 -19.00 -0.37 7.11
CA ALA A 19 -20.30 0.06 7.59
C ALA A 19 -21.36 -1.04 7.70
N ASP A 20 -21.26 -2.08 6.86
CA ASP A 20 -22.25 -3.16 6.85
C ASP A 20 -21.68 -4.49 7.36
N GLY A 21 -20.72 -4.44 8.29
CA GLY A 21 -20.10 -5.65 8.82
C GLY A 21 -19.23 -6.35 7.80
N ALA A 22 -18.62 -5.59 6.94
CA ALA A 22 -17.89 -6.07 5.78
C ALA A 22 -16.66 -6.90 6.15
N ASP A 23 -16.32 -7.83 5.25
CA ASP A 23 -15.11 -8.62 5.34
C ASP A 23 -13.85 -7.77 5.04
N LEU A 24 -12.70 -8.41 5.16
CA LEU A 24 -11.42 -7.73 4.92
C LEU A 24 -11.34 -7.13 3.52
N GLU A 25 -11.81 -7.85 2.52
CA GLU A 25 -11.74 -7.36 1.13
C GLU A 25 -12.52 -6.06 0.98
N THR A 26 -13.75 -6.00 1.48
CA THR A 26 -14.60 -4.81 1.38
C THR A 26 -13.94 -3.62 2.11
N VAL A 27 -13.41 -3.87 3.31
CA VAL A 27 -12.72 -2.84 4.08
C VAL A 27 -11.48 -2.33 3.34
N ALA A 28 -10.65 -3.26 2.86
CA ALA A 28 -9.42 -2.90 2.16
C ALA A 28 -9.71 -2.12 0.88
N ARG A 29 -10.67 -2.57 0.08
CA ARG A 29 -11.03 -1.86 -1.15
C ARG A 29 -11.56 -0.45 -0.88
N GLY A 30 -12.36 -0.29 0.16
CA GLY A 30 -12.87 1.02 0.55
C GLY A 30 -11.74 1.96 0.99
N VAL A 31 -10.81 1.46 1.79
CA VAL A 31 -9.65 2.24 2.23
C VAL A 31 -8.76 2.61 1.05
N LEU A 32 -8.48 1.66 0.15
CA LEU A 32 -7.65 1.92 -1.03
C LEU A 32 -8.27 3.00 -1.92
N ALA A 33 -9.59 2.95 -2.13
CA ALA A 33 -10.29 3.96 -2.94
C ALA A 33 -10.18 5.35 -2.31
N ARG A 34 -10.38 5.45 -0.99
CA ARG A 34 -10.25 6.74 -0.30
C ARG A 34 -8.82 7.26 -0.32
N LEU A 35 -7.85 6.39 -0.10
CA LEU A 35 -6.45 6.79 -0.16
C LEU A 35 -6.05 7.26 -1.56
N ALA A 36 -6.58 6.61 -2.61
CA ALA A 36 -6.33 7.07 -3.97
C ALA A 36 -6.83 8.50 -4.18
N GLU A 37 -8.03 8.81 -3.68
CA GLU A 37 -8.59 10.17 -3.76
C GLU A 37 -7.74 11.17 -2.95
N LEU A 38 -7.38 10.81 -1.72
CA LEU A 38 -6.69 11.72 -0.81
C LEU A 38 -5.25 11.96 -1.21
N THR A 39 -4.59 10.98 -1.79
CA THR A 39 -3.19 11.09 -2.22
C THR A 39 -3.06 11.66 -3.63
N GLY A 40 -4.07 11.47 -4.47
CA GLY A 40 -3.98 11.80 -5.90
C GLY A 40 -3.20 10.79 -6.71
N LEU A 41 -2.81 9.66 -6.13
CA LEU A 41 -2.04 8.65 -6.83
C LEU A 41 -2.90 7.87 -7.82
N SER A 42 -2.28 7.41 -8.89
CA SER A 42 -2.95 6.63 -9.94
C SER A 42 -3.38 5.26 -9.44
N SER A 43 -2.58 4.65 -8.56
CA SER A 43 -2.86 3.33 -8.02
C SER A 43 -2.52 3.26 -6.56
N THR A 44 -3.41 2.61 -5.78
CA THR A 44 -3.13 2.21 -4.40
C THR A 44 -3.36 0.71 -4.32
N TYR A 45 -2.58 0.02 -3.51
CA TYR A 45 -2.71 -1.43 -3.44
C TYR A 45 -2.19 -2.00 -2.13
N LEU A 46 -2.69 -3.19 -1.81
CA LEU A 46 -2.24 -3.99 -0.67
C LEU A 46 -1.53 -5.21 -1.24
N ALA A 47 -0.29 -5.43 -0.82
CA ALA A 47 0.52 -6.55 -1.28
C ALA A 47 0.90 -7.44 -0.12
N GLU A 48 0.87 -8.74 -0.36
CA GLU A 48 1.39 -9.75 0.57
C GLU A 48 2.80 -10.12 0.14
N THR A 49 3.72 -10.19 1.10
CA THR A 49 5.11 -10.52 0.83
C THR A 49 5.39 -11.95 1.30
N ARG A 50 5.97 -12.74 0.42
CA ARG A 50 6.40 -14.11 0.69
C ARG A 50 7.92 -14.17 0.54
N LEU A 51 8.62 -13.84 1.62
CA LEU A 51 10.06 -13.65 1.59
C LEU A 51 10.82 -14.91 1.16
N THR A 52 10.38 -16.08 1.63
CA THR A 52 11.04 -17.34 1.30
C THR A 52 10.95 -17.70 -0.17
N MET A 53 10.01 -17.13 -0.89
CA MET A 53 9.79 -17.38 -2.32
C MET A 53 10.21 -16.19 -3.18
N ASP A 54 10.75 -15.14 -2.58
CA ASP A 54 11.07 -13.88 -3.26
C ASP A 54 9.86 -13.35 -4.05
N GLU A 55 8.68 -13.34 -3.42
CA GLU A 55 7.45 -12.93 -4.07
C GLU A 55 6.75 -11.79 -3.34
N GLN A 56 6.15 -10.92 -4.13
CA GLN A 56 5.20 -9.93 -3.68
C GLN A 56 3.92 -10.16 -4.49
N TYR A 57 2.83 -10.48 -3.79
CA TYR A 57 1.53 -10.78 -4.40
C TYR A 57 0.58 -9.61 -4.21
N ILE A 58 -0.01 -9.12 -5.30
CA ILE A 58 -0.96 -8.00 -5.24
C ILE A 58 -2.34 -8.56 -4.86
N VAL A 59 -2.75 -8.28 -3.62
CA VAL A 59 -4.02 -8.81 -3.09
C VAL A 59 -5.21 -8.00 -3.57
N PHE A 60 -5.17 -6.69 -3.36
CA PHE A 60 -6.22 -5.77 -3.80
C PHE A 60 -5.57 -4.51 -4.35
N SER A 61 -6.17 -3.94 -5.38
CA SER A 61 -5.70 -2.66 -5.92
C SER A 61 -6.86 -1.76 -6.32
N CYS A 62 -6.61 -0.46 -6.30
CA CYS A 62 -7.52 0.55 -6.81
C CYS A 62 -6.77 1.36 -7.86
N ASN A 63 -7.21 1.31 -9.10
CA ASN A 63 -6.58 1.97 -10.23
C ASN A 63 -7.50 3.04 -10.80
N ARG A 64 -7.02 4.28 -10.86
CA ARG A 64 -7.80 5.43 -11.29
C ARG A 64 -7.37 5.99 -12.64
N SER A 65 -6.27 5.50 -13.18
CA SER A 65 -5.69 6.00 -14.43
C SER A 65 -5.79 4.94 -15.52
N ASN A 66 -6.02 5.39 -16.76
CA ASN A 66 -5.95 4.51 -17.92
C ASN A 66 -4.51 4.27 -18.38
N PHE A 67 -3.55 5.02 -17.85
CA PHE A 67 -2.16 4.98 -18.30
C PHE A 67 -1.23 4.26 -17.32
N PHE A 68 -1.72 3.94 -16.13
CA PHE A 68 -0.94 3.26 -15.11
C PHE A 68 -1.86 2.32 -14.36
N HIS A 69 -1.47 1.05 -14.27
CA HIS A 69 -2.33 0.02 -13.69
C HIS A 69 -1.49 -1.01 -12.94
N ILE A 70 -1.86 -1.25 -11.69
CA ILE A 70 -1.31 -2.34 -10.88
C ILE A 70 -2.39 -3.42 -10.82
N PRO A 71 -2.23 -4.54 -11.54
CA PRO A 71 -3.27 -5.56 -11.56
C PRO A 71 -3.28 -6.41 -10.29
N GLU A 72 -4.44 -6.94 -9.94
CA GLU A 72 -4.58 -7.90 -8.84
C GLU A 72 -4.19 -9.29 -9.31
N ASP A 73 -3.93 -10.16 -8.33
CA ASP A 73 -3.63 -11.57 -8.55
C ASP A 73 -2.39 -11.80 -9.41
N VAL A 74 -1.44 -10.88 -9.33
CA VAL A 74 -0.13 -11.02 -9.97
C VAL A 74 0.95 -11.08 -8.90
N THR A 75 2.02 -11.77 -9.24
CA THR A 75 3.19 -11.91 -8.40
C THR A 75 4.36 -11.19 -9.06
N LEU A 76 5.05 -10.37 -8.26
CA LEU A 76 6.26 -9.68 -8.67
C LEU A 76 7.42 -10.19 -7.82
N PRO A 77 8.66 -10.20 -8.35
CA PRO A 77 9.80 -10.54 -7.51
C PRO A 77 9.97 -9.49 -6.41
N TRP A 78 9.99 -9.93 -5.17
CA TRP A 78 10.20 -9.02 -4.03
C TRP A 78 11.53 -8.25 -4.16
N SER A 79 12.58 -8.95 -4.55
CA SER A 79 13.92 -8.38 -4.69
C SER A 79 14.00 -7.26 -5.75
N GLU A 80 13.11 -7.28 -6.72
CA GLU A 80 13.07 -6.32 -7.82
C GLU A 80 12.08 -5.19 -7.59
N GLY A 81 11.20 -5.32 -6.60
CA GLY A 81 10.15 -4.36 -6.31
C GLY A 81 10.67 -3.15 -5.52
N VAL A 82 9.85 -2.10 -5.52
CA VAL A 82 10.19 -0.87 -4.78
C VAL A 82 10.01 -1.07 -3.28
N CYS A 83 9.00 -1.84 -2.88
CA CYS A 83 8.66 -2.05 -1.47
C CYS A 83 9.81 -2.60 -0.65
N ARG A 84 10.62 -3.47 -1.22
CA ARG A 84 11.80 -4.02 -0.56
C ARG A 84 12.72 -2.92 -0.05
N PHE A 85 13.00 -1.94 -0.90
CA PHE A 85 13.95 -0.88 -0.55
C PHE A 85 13.40 0.04 0.54
N VAL A 86 12.08 0.22 0.58
CA VAL A 86 11.44 0.97 1.66
C VAL A 86 11.55 0.19 2.97
N VAL A 87 11.20 -1.10 2.95
CA VAL A 87 11.24 -1.93 4.16
C VAL A 87 12.66 -2.06 4.70
N GLU A 88 13.66 -2.05 3.83
CA GLU A 88 15.07 -2.14 4.22
C GLU A 88 15.67 -0.80 4.67
N GLY A 89 14.86 0.21 4.87
CA GLY A 89 15.29 1.47 5.46
C GLY A 89 15.22 2.70 4.57
N GLY A 90 14.71 2.57 3.35
CA GLY A 90 14.50 3.71 2.47
C GLY A 90 13.32 4.55 2.91
N PRO A 91 13.14 5.74 2.32
CA PRO A 91 12.02 6.61 2.68
C PRO A 91 10.69 5.98 2.27
N ASN A 92 9.65 6.18 3.10
CA ASN A 92 8.31 5.66 2.81
C ASN A 92 7.66 6.36 1.63
N TYR A 93 8.07 7.58 1.33
CA TYR A 93 7.51 8.38 0.24
C TYR A 93 8.63 9.03 -0.55
N THR A 94 8.49 8.99 -1.87
CA THR A 94 9.37 9.73 -2.77
C THR A 94 8.59 10.14 -4.03
N SER A 95 8.86 11.32 -4.55
CA SER A 95 8.36 11.76 -5.85
C SER A 95 9.38 11.52 -6.98
N GLU A 96 10.49 10.84 -6.67
CA GLU A 96 11.54 10.50 -7.63
C GLU A 96 12.01 9.06 -7.41
N ALA A 97 11.07 8.12 -7.55
CA ALA A 97 11.31 6.71 -7.21
C ALA A 97 12.48 6.09 -7.97
N GLN A 98 12.65 6.42 -9.25
CA GLN A 98 13.73 5.83 -10.04
C GLN A 98 15.09 6.33 -9.63
N LYS A 99 15.19 7.56 -9.14
CA LYS A 99 16.44 8.11 -8.59
C LYS A 99 16.70 7.59 -7.18
N GLN A 100 15.65 7.51 -6.38
CA GLN A 100 15.73 7.05 -4.99
C GLN A 100 16.07 5.57 -4.90
N PHE A 101 15.50 4.78 -5.82
CA PHE A 101 15.63 3.33 -5.83
C PHE A 101 16.15 2.84 -7.18
N PRO A 102 17.39 3.20 -7.55
CA PRO A 102 17.92 2.88 -8.90
C PRO A 102 18.05 1.39 -9.17
N LYS A 103 18.06 0.57 -8.12
CA LYS A 103 18.17 -0.89 -8.27
C LYS A 103 16.82 -1.57 -8.48
N SER A 104 15.72 -0.84 -8.37
CA SER A 104 14.39 -1.43 -8.60
C SER A 104 14.10 -1.50 -10.10
N SER A 105 14.10 -2.71 -10.64
CA SER A 105 13.72 -2.91 -12.04
C SER A 105 12.23 -2.65 -12.25
N VAL A 106 11.40 -2.93 -11.24
CA VAL A 106 9.96 -2.66 -11.31
C VAL A 106 9.68 -1.17 -11.44
N ALA A 107 10.41 -0.34 -10.67
CA ALA A 107 10.25 1.12 -10.77
C ALA A 107 10.55 1.62 -12.18
N ARG A 108 11.61 1.10 -12.79
CA ARG A 108 11.99 1.48 -14.15
C ARG A 108 11.01 0.95 -15.19
N LEU A 109 10.66 -0.31 -15.08
CA LEU A 109 9.78 -0.99 -16.04
C LEU A 109 8.40 -0.34 -16.09
N LEU A 110 7.83 -0.04 -14.93
CA LEU A 110 6.51 0.58 -14.82
C LEU A 110 6.57 2.10 -14.88
N GLN A 111 7.76 2.68 -14.98
CA GLN A 111 7.98 4.13 -15.03
C GLN A 111 7.37 4.83 -13.81
N ILE A 112 7.53 4.22 -12.64
CA ILE A 112 7.04 4.79 -11.40
C ILE A 112 7.87 6.01 -11.05
N ARG A 113 7.23 7.14 -10.83
CA ARG A 113 7.88 8.37 -10.39
C ARG A 113 7.58 8.67 -8.94
N THR A 114 6.31 8.60 -8.56
CA THR A 114 5.90 8.77 -7.16
C THR A 114 5.56 7.41 -6.57
N PHE A 115 6.11 7.16 -5.38
CA PHE A 115 5.88 5.90 -4.68
C PHE A 115 5.77 6.14 -3.20
N VAL A 116 4.80 5.46 -2.57
CA VAL A 116 4.64 5.45 -1.12
C VAL A 116 4.37 4.02 -0.67
N SER A 117 4.95 3.64 0.47
CA SER A 117 4.78 2.30 1.01
C SER A 117 4.93 2.30 2.52
N TYR A 118 4.03 1.61 3.19
CA TYR A 118 4.09 1.38 4.63
C TYR A 118 3.96 -0.10 4.92
N PRO A 119 4.79 -0.64 5.81
CA PRO A 119 4.70 -2.06 6.14
C PRO A 119 3.42 -2.37 6.89
N VAL A 120 2.87 -3.56 6.65
CA VAL A 120 1.67 -4.08 7.31
C VAL A 120 2.11 -5.27 8.16
N PHE A 121 1.88 -5.15 9.48
CA PHE A 121 2.15 -6.22 10.43
C PHE A 121 0.84 -6.76 10.98
N THR A 122 0.78 -8.06 11.19
CA THR A 122 -0.39 -8.70 11.82
C THR A 122 -0.47 -8.29 13.30
N ALA A 123 -1.60 -8.63 13.94
CA ALA A 123 -1.77 -8.35 15.37
C ALA A 123 -0.69 -9.03 16.22
N GLU A 124 -0.13 -10.16 15.73
CA GLU A 124 0.95 -10.88 16.41
C GLU A 124 2.34 -10.30 16.11
N GLY A 125 2.40 -9.21 15.34
CA GLY A 125 3.66 -8.53 15.03
C GLY A 125 4.42 -9.12 13.85
N ARG A 126 3.79 -10.00 13.07
CA ARG A 126 4.45 -10.61 11.93
C ARG A 126 4.29 -9.75 10.68
N PHE A 127 5.36 -9.64 9.90
CA PHE A 127 5.33 -8.90 8.65
C PHE A 127 4.44 -9.61 7.61
N PHE A 128 3.37 -8.96 7.22
CA PHE A 128 2.47 -9.47 6.19
C PHE A 128 2.85 -8.99 4.80
N GLY A 129 3.14 -7.71 4.68
CA GLY A 129 3.39 -7.09 3.39
C GLY A 129 3.35 -5.59 3.47
N THR A 130 2.79 -4.93 2.45
CA THR A 130 2.84 -3.47 2.35
C THR A 130 1.54 -2.88 1.82
N LEU A 131 1.23 -1.68 2.32
CA LEU A 131 0.18 -0.82 1.80
C LEU A 131 0.85 0.26 0.98
N CYS A 132 0.55 0.34 -0.30
CA CYS A 132 1.33 1.11 -1.26
C CYS A 132 0.50 2.00 -2.15
N GLY A 133 1.18 2.98 -2.74
CA GLY A 133 0.61 3.79 -3.81
C GLY A 133 1.69 4.18 -4.81
N ALA A 134 1.32 4.35 -6.06
CA ALA A 134 2.26 4.65 -7.13
C ALA A 134 1.62 5.46 -8.25
N SER A 135 2.44 6.26 -8.92
CA SER A 135 2.06 7.03 -10.10
C SER A 135 3.26 7.21 -11.03
N LYS A 136 2.98 7.39 -12.31
CA LYS A 136 3.98 7.84 -13.28
C LYS A 136 4.28 9.32 -13.16
N GLU A 137 3.31 10.09 -12.68
CA GLU A 137 3.45 11.52 -12.49
C GLU A 137 4.10 11.82 -11.15
N GLN A 138 4.66 13.01 -11.04
CA GLN A 138 5.16 13.51 -9.78
C GLN A 138 3.98 14.05 -8.97
N VAL A 139 3.70 13.43 -7.83
CA VAL A 139 2.58 13.78 -6.97
C VAL A 139 3.12 14.18 -5.60
N GLU A 140 2.74 15.35 -5.14
CA GLU A 140 3.11 15.81 -3.81
C GLU A 140 2.05 15.38 -2.82
N ILE A 141 2.47 14.64 -1.78
CA ILE A 141 1.57 14.15 -0.75
C ILE A 141 1.89 14.83 0.57
N GLN A 142 0.88 15.43 1.17
CA GLN A 142 1.06 16.14 2.44
C GLN A 142 1.36 15.18 3.57
N HIS A 143 2.13 15.65 4.53
CA HIS A 143 2.56 14.85 5.67
C HIS A 143 1.39 14.19 6.40
N GLU A 144 0.29 14.89 6.59
CA GLU A 144 -0.89 14.38 7.28
C GLU A 144 -1.52 13.20 6.55
N ILE A 145 -1.46 13.22 5.22
CA ILE A 145 -1.97 12.10 4.41
C ILE A 145 -1.03 10.89 4.50
N LEU A 146 0.28 11.14 4.54
CA LEU A 146 1.25 10.06 4.75
C LEU A 146 1.04 9.40 6.11
N GLU A 147 0.81 10.19 7.16
CA GLU A 147 0.51 9.65 8.49
C GLU A 147 -0.80 8.86 8.49
N LEU A 148 -1.79 9.33 7.75
CA LEU A 148 -3.05 8.60 7.60
C LEU A 148 -2.81 7.23 6.95
N MET A 149 -1.99 7.17 5.92
CA MET A 149 -1.65 5.89 5.28
C MET A 149 -0.95 4.95 6.24
N ARG A 150 0.00 5.48 7.02
CA ARG A 150 0.72 4.68 8.02
C ARG A 150 -0.25 4.07 9.03
N GLU A 151 -1.18 4.86 9.52
CA GLU A 151 -2.19 4.38 10.47
C GLU A 151 -3.14 3.38 9.84
N CYS A 152 -3.52 3.59 8.59
CA CYS A 152 -4.33 2.61 7.85
C CYS A 152 -3.62 1.27 7.73
N ALA A 153 -2.30 1.30 7.47
CA ALA A 153 -1.51 0.07 7.40
C ALA A 153 -1.54 -0.69 8.73
N LEU A 154 -1.42 0.03 9.85
CA LEU A 154 -1.50 -0.58 11.17
C LEU A 154 -2.87 -1.22 11.41
N LEU A 155 -3.94 -0.51 11.10
CA LEU A 155 -5.30 -0.99 11.38
C LEU A 155 -5.72 -2.13 10.45
N ILE A 156 -5.29 -2.10 9.20
CA ILE A 156 -5.52 -3.21 8.27
C ILE A 156 -4.81 -4.46 8.79
N GLY A 157 -3.57 -4.30 9.24
CA GLY A 157 -2.80 -5.42 9.80
C GLY A 157 -3.49 -6.09 10.96
N GLN A 158 -4.15 -5.31 11.84
CA GLN A 158 -4.87 -5.83 12.98
C GLN A 158 -6.12 -6.62 12.59
N ARG A 159 -6.62 -6.44 11.37
CA ARG A 159 -7.78 -7.17 10.86
C ARG A 159 -7.42 -8.44 10.12
N LEU A 160 -6.14 -8.67 9.87
CA LEU A 160 -5.70 -9.89 9.18
C LEU A 160 -5.84 -11.09 10.12
N LYS A 161 -6.42 -12.17 9.59
CA LYS A 161 -6.61 -13.39 10.39
C LYS A 161 -5.28 -14.10 10.57
N PRO A 162 -4.95 -14.57 11.78
CA PRO A 162 -3.65 -15.19 12.05
C PRO A 162 -3.35 -16.41 11.19
N ASP A 163 -4.36 -17.22 10.89
CA ASP A 163 -4.18 -18.49 10.18
C ASP A 163 -3.77 -18.31 8.71
N VAL A 164 -4.15 -17.22 8.06
CA VAL A 164 -3.78 -16.99 6.66
C VAL A 164 -2.28 -16.85 6.52
N GLY A 165 -1.63 -16.14 7.44
CA GLY A 165 -0.19 -16.00 7.44
C GLY A 165 0.57 -17.20 7.99
N ALA A 166 -0.01 -17.92 8.96
CA ALA A 166 0.63 -19.08 9.54
C ALA A 166 0.79 -20.20 8.54
N GLN A 167 -0.15 -20.35 7.62
CA GLN A 167 -0.09 -21.38 6.60
C GLN A 167 1.01 -21.15 5.58
N SER A 168 1.33 -19.92 5.27
CA SER A 168 2.38 -19.61 4.30
C SER A 168 3.77 -19.80 4.87
N GLU A 169 3.92 -19.88 6.19
CA GLU A 169 5.21 -20.06 6.85
C GLU A 169 5.51 -21.48 7.23
N SER A 170 4.51 -22.32 7.30
CA SER A 170 4.69 -23.73 7.68
C SER A 170 5.17 -24.59 6.53
N ALA A 171 5.44 -23.99 5.39
CA ALA A 171 5.99 -24.72 4.25
C ALA A 171 7.50 -24.77 4.29
#